data_311f57b68afd64dc6c78b93be61d187d
#
_entry.id   311f57b68afd64dc6c78b93be61d187d
#
_cell.length_a   1.000
_cell.length_b   1.000
_cell.length_c   1.000
_cell.angle_alpha   90.00
_cell.angle_beta   90.00
_cell.angle_gamma   90.00
#
_symmetry.space_group_name_H-M   'P 1'
#
loop_
_entity.id
_entity.type
_entity.pdbx_description
1 polymer ?
#
loop_
_entity_poly.entity_id
_entity_poly.type
_entity_poly.pdbx_seq_one_letter_code
_entity_poly.pdbx_strand_id
1 'polypeptide(L)'
;MTVNFEIRDRIAIITLNRPEARNAVSQQLAEDLEAAIDRLEADDALWIGILCGNGPAFCAGADLKAIASGEARLTTERGGFAGLVRRVRTKPLIAAVEGPAVAGGTEIVLSCDLVVASTTARFG
;
A
#
# COMPACT_ATOMS: atom_id res chain seq x y z
N MET A 1 -12.12 7.45 1.15
CA MET A 1 -11.33 6.22 1.39
C MET A 1 -9.87 6.50 1.12
N THR A 2 -9.02 6.07 2.01
CA THR A 2 -7.57 6.21 1.81
C THR A 2 -6.97 5.14 0.91
N VAL A 3 -7.74 4.10 0.61
CA VAL A 3 -7.36 3.04 -0.32
C VAL A 3 -8.55 2.72 -1.20
N ASN A 4 -8.35 2.73 -2.50
CA ASN A 4 -9.37 2.35 -3.46
C ASN A 4 -9.13 0.92 -3.93
N PHE A 5 -10.20 0.20 -4.23
CA PHE A 5 -10.15 -1.17 -4.70
C PHE A 5 -10.98 -1.29 -5.97
N GLU A 6 -10.36 -1.66 -7.07
CA GLU A 6 -11.01 -1.83 -8.35
C GLU A 6 -10.71 -3.22 -8.88
N ILE A 7 -11.70 -3.85 -9.50
CA ILE A 7 -11.54 -5.18 -10.10
C ILE A 7 -11.55 -5.05 -11.61
N ARG A 8 -10.54 -5.60 -12.26
CA ARG A 8 -10.48 -5.77 -13.72
C ARG A 8 -10.15 -7.21 -14.02
N ASP A 9 -11.10 -7.94 -14.55
CA ASP A 9 -10.98 -9.38 -14.80
C ASP A 9 -10.57 -10.12 -13.52
N ARG A 10 -9.41 -10.75 -13.50
CA ARG A 10 -8.86 -11.50 -12.36
C ARG A 10 -7.90 -10.66 -11.52
N ILE A 11 -7.87 -9.36 -11.73
CA ILE A 11 -6.89 -8.47 -11.11
C ILE A 11 -7.58 -7.50 -10.17
N ALA A 12 -7.08 -7.39 -8.95
CA ALA A 12 -7.44 -6.32 -8.03
C ALA A 12 -6.44 -5.17 -8.17
N ILE A 13 -6.93 -3.98 -8.48
CA ILE A 13 -6.11 -2.77 -8.49
C ILE A 13 -6.36 -2.03 -7.19
N ILE A 14 -5.34 -1.99 -6.36
CA ILE A 14 -5.37 -1.39 -5.02
C ILE A 14 -4.57 -0.11 -5.09
N THR A 15 -5.23 1.02 -4.88
CA THR A 15 -4.63 2.33 -5.04
C THR A 15 -4.58 3.08 -3.72
N LEU A 16 -3.38 3.46 -3.29
CA LEU A 16 -3.20 4.36 -2.16
C LEU A 16 -3.74 5.73 -2.54
N ASN A 17 -4.65 6.27 -1.77
CA ASN A 17 -5.40 7.47 -2.13
C ASN A 17 -5.40 8.54 -1.04
N ARG A 18 -4.21 8.98 -0.67
CA ARG A 18 -3.97 10.19 0.14
C ARG A 18 -2.96 11.09 -0.58
N PRO A 19 -3.25 11.51 -1.82
CA PRO A 19 -2.27 12.26 -2.61
C PRO A 19 -1.83 13.57 -1.96
N GLU A 20 -2.70 14.23 -1.19
CA GLU A 20 -2.39 15.45 -0.44
C GLU A 20 -1.33 15.23 0.64
N ALA A 21 -1.19 14.01 1.13
CA ALA A 21 -0.17 13.62 2.10
C ALA A 21 0.90 12.71 1.47
N ARG A 22 1.00 12.68 0.13
CA ARG A 22 1.91 11.81 -0.61
C ARG A 22 1.79 10.35 -0.22
N ASN A 23 0.57 9.93 0.07
CA ASN A 23 0.22 8.57 0.48
C ASN A 23 0.97 8.11 1.74
N ALA A 24 1.30 9.05 2.62
CA ALA A 24 1.89 8.72 3.91
C ALA A 24 0.93 7.82 4.72
N VAL A 25 1.50 6.85 5.41
CA VAL A 25 0.74 5.86 6.15
C VAL A 25 0.25 6.45 7.46
N SER A 26 -1.07 6.60 7.55
CA SER A 26 -1.81 6.88 8.78
C SER A 26 -2.39 5.58 9.31
N GLN A 27 -3.00 5.63 10.50
CA GLN A 27 -3.74 4.49 11.03
C GLN A 27 -4.84 4.06 10.06
N GLN A 28 -5.60 5.02 9.54
CA GLN A 28 -6.70 4.71 8.62
C GLN A 28 -6.19 4.05 7.34
N LEU A 29 -5.07 4.52 6.77
CA LEU A 29 -4.52 3.90 5.58
C LEU A 29 -4.05 2.47 5.87
N ALA A 30 -3.42 2.24 7.02
CA ALA A 30 -3.00 0.89 7.40
C ALA A 30 -4.19 -0.06 7.51
N GLU A 31 -5.27 0.38 8.14
CA GLU A 31 -6.49 -0.41 8.26
C GLU A 31 -7.17 -0.64 6.90
N ASP A 32 -7.26 0.39 6.08
CA ASP A 32 -7.86 0.29 4.75
C ASP A 32 -7.06 -0.61 3.82
N LEU A 33 -5.73 -0.55 3.89
CA LEU A 33 -4.87 -1.41 3.07
C LEU A 33 -4.98 -2.87 3.54
N GLU A 34 -5.00 -3.12 4.84
CA GLU A 34 -5.22 -4.46 5.36
C GLU A 34 -6.55 -5.03 4.86
N ALA A 35 -7.61 -4.23 4.91
CA ALA A 35 -8.93 -4.65 4.41
C ALA A 35 -8.92 -4.95 2.91
N ALA A 36 -8.17 -4.18 2.14
CA ALA A 36 -8.02 -4.41 0.70
C ALA A 36 -7.31 -5.74 0.43
N ILE A 37 -6.25 -6.04 1.17
CA ILE A 37 -5.55 -7.33 1.05
C ILE A 37 -6.45 -8.48 1.49
N ASP A 38 -7.21 -8.31 2.57
CA ASP A 38 -8.20 -9.31 2.99
C ASP A 38 -9.18 -9.62 1.86
N ARG A 39 -9.67 -8.59 1.18
CA ARG A 39 -10.60 -8.75 0.07
C ARG A 39 -9.98 -9.48 -1.11
N LEU A 40 -8.74 -9.15 -1.46
CA LEU A 40 -7.99 -9.86 -2.50
C LEU A 40 -7.86 -11.35 -2.17
N GLU A 41 -7.43 -11.65 -0.95
CA GLU A 41 -7.17 -13.03 -0.52
C GLU A 41 -8.45 -13.87 -0.43
N ALA A 42 -9.58 -13.26 -0.09
CA ALA A 42 -10.84 -13.97 0.12
C ALA A 42 -11.61 -14.25 -1.18
N ASP A 43 -11.33 -13.55 -2.26
CA ASP A 43 -12.10 -13.65 -3.52
C ASP A 43 -11.41 -14.60 -4.49
N ASP A 44 -11.95 -15.80 -4.65
CA ASP A 44 -11.40 -16.82 -5.54
C ASP A 44 -11.39 -16.39 -7.02
N ALA A 45 -12.18 -15.41 -7.40
CA ALA A 45 -12.17 -14.86 -8.76
C ALA A 45 -10.97 -13.95 -9.01
N LEU A 46 -10.29 -13.51 -7.97
CA LEU A 46 -9.11 -12.65 -8.09
C LEU A 46 -7.83 -13.47 -7.94
N TRP A 47 -6.92 -13.29 -8.87
CA TRP A 47 -5.66 -14.05 -8.92
C TRP A 47 -4.45 -13.24 -8.49
N ILE A 48 -4.45 -11.93 -8.77
CA ILE A 48 -3.30 -11.05 -8.59
C ILE A 48 -3.78 -9.69 -8.10
N GLY A 49 -2.98 -9.06 -7.23
CA GLY A 49 -3.15 -7.67 -6.85
C GLY A 49 -2.07 -6.79 -7.46
N ILE A 50 -2.44 -5.58 -7.84
CA ILE A 50 -1.52 -4.51 -8.23
C ILE A 50 -1.69 -3.39 -7.22
N LEU A 51 -0.61 -3.00 -6.58
CA LEU A 51 -0.59 -1.89 -5.62
C LEU A 51 0.06 -0.69 -6.29
N CYS A 52 -0.67 0.42 -6.35
CA CYS A 52 -0.17 1.67 -6.91
C CYS A 52 -0.57 2.85 -6.01
N GLY A 53 -0.08 4.04 -6.32
CA GLY A 53 -0.38 5.25 -5.59
C GLY A 53 -0.97 6.33 -6.48
N ASN A 54 -1.99 7.02 -5.99
CA ASN A 54 -2.56 8.17 -6.66
C ASN A 54 -1.74 9.43 -6.35
N GLY A 55 -1.58 10.31 -7.33
CA GLY A 55 -0.84 11.56 -7.15
C GLY A 55 0.65 11.45 -7.45
N PRO A 56 1.46 12.43 -6.99
CA PRO A 56 2.86 12.55 -7.40
C PRO A 56 3.81 11.55 -6.75
N ALA A 57 3.40 10.86 -5.68
CA ALA A 57 4.24 9.91 -4.97
C ALA A 57 3.54 8.57 -4.83
N PHE A 58 4.31 7.49 -4.87
CA PHE A 58 3.80 6.17 -4.51
C PHE A 58 3.46 6.15 -3.01
N CYS A 59 4.44 6.39 -2.15
CA CYS A 59 4.24 6.46 -0.70
C CYS A 59 5.45 7.12 -0.02
N ALA A 60 5.18 8.11 0.80
CA ALA A 60 6.21 8.86 1.53
C ALA A 60 6.63 8.21 2.86
N GLY A 61 6.05 7.05 3.21
CA GLY A 61 6.34 6.38 4.46
C GLY A 61 5.37 6.72 5.58
N ALA A 62 5.84 6.65 6.82
CA ALA A 62 4.99 6.93 7.98
C ALA A 62 4.53 8.38 8.01
N ASP A 63 3.27 8.61 8.37
CA ASP A 63 2.74 9.96 8.53
C ASP A 63 3.27 10.55 9.84
N LEU A 64 4.27 11.44 9.73
CA LEU A 64 4.91 12.06 10.90
C LEU A 64 3.96 12.97 11.68
N LYS A 65 2.98 13.57 11.02
CA LYS A 65 1.97 14.38 11.70
C LYS A 65 1.04 13.51 12.54
N ALA A 66 0.68 12.35 12.02
CA ALA A 66 -0.14 11.39 12.76
C ALA A 66 0.59 10.89 14.01
N ILE A 67 1.89 10.59 13.88
CA ILE A 67 2.72 10.17 15.01
C ILE A 67 2.81 11.31 16.03
N ALA A 68 3.07 12.53 15.60
CA ALA A 68 3.20 13.69 16.49
C ALA A 68 1.91 14.01 17.25
N SER A 69 0.74 13.73 16.64
CA SER A 69 -0.56 13.96 17.28
C SER A 69 -0.98 12.84 18.24
N GLY A 70 -0.14 11.83 18.42
CA GLY A 70 -0.44 10.69 19.28
C GLY A 70 -1.20 9.54 18.62
N GLU A 71 -1.46 9.64 17.32
CA GLU A 71 -2.01 8.55 16.54
C GLU A 71 -0.92 7.49 16.37
N ALA A 72 -1.04 6.41 17.09
CA ALA A 72 0.10 5.52 17.30
C ALA A 72 0.13 4.27 16.41
N ARG A 73 -0.92 4.00 15.64
CA ARG A 73 -1.04 2.69 15.00
C ARG A 73 -0.91 2.75 13.49
N LEU A 74 0.32 2.85 13.04
CA LEU A 74 0.67 2.68 11.63
C LEU A 74 0.90 1.21 11.27
N THR A 75 0.76 0.33 12.25
CA THR A 75 0.90 -1.11 12.10
C THR A 75 -0.40 -1.80 12.50
N THR A 76 -0.65 -2.96 11.91
CA THR A 76 -1.73 -3.84 12.34
C THR A 76 -1.12 -5.10 12.94
N GLU A 77 -1.89 -5.79 13.77
CA GLU A 77 -1.43 -7.02 14.42
C GLU A 77 -1.05 -8.10 13.40
N ARG A 78 -1.90 -8.29 12.38
CA ARG A 78 -1.68 -9.32 11.36
C ARG A 78 -0.72 -8.90 10.26
N GLY A 79 -0.76 -7.64 9.87
CA GLY A 79 -0.08 -7.17 8.68
C GLY A 79 1.21 -6.40 8.93
N GLY A 80 1.49 -6.00 10.17
CA GLY A 80 2.63 -5.15 10.48
C GLY A 80 2.45 -3.75 9.91
N PHE A 81 3.54 -3.10 9.53
CA PHE A 81 3.50 -1.74 9.01
C PHE A 81 2.58 -1.64 7.79
N ALA A 82 1.75 -0.61 7.76
CA ALA A 82 0.76 -0.36 6.71
C ALA A 82 -0.26 -1.50 6.51
N GLY A 83 -0.35 -2.43 7.47
CA GLY A 83 -1.23 -3.58 7.33
C GLY A 83 -0.77 -4.58 6.28
N LEU A 84 0.45 -4.46 5.77
CA LEU A 84 0.94 -5.23 4.63
C LEU A 84 2.31 -5.88 4.83
N VAL A 85 3.26 -5.17 5.43
CA VAL A 85 4.68 -5.56 5.36
C VAL A 85 4.97 -6.94 5.94
N ARG A 86 4.22 -7.36 6.95
CA ARG A 86 4.32 -8.69 7.56
C ARG A 86 3.18 -9.61 7.21
N ARG A 87 2.30 -9.18 6.31
CA ARG A 87 1.15 -9.99 5.93
C ARG A 87 1.58 -11.25 5.19
N VAL A 88 1.11 -12.39 5.68
CA VAL A 88 1.20 -13.64 4.94
C VAL A 88 0.14 -13.62 3.84
N ARG A 89 0.56 -13.77 2.60
CA ARG A 89 -0.33 -13.75 1.44
C ARG A 89 -0.16 -15.02 0.62
N THR A 90 -1.22 -15.44 -0.04
CA THR A 90 -1.20 -16.57 -0.96
C THR A 90 -1.19 -16.12 -2.42
N LYS A 91 -1.64 -14.88 -2.69
CA LYS A 91 -1.73 -14.35 -4.05
C LYS A 91 -0.59 -13.37 -4.32
N PRO A 92 -0.05 -13.34 -5.55
CA PRO A 92 0.98 -12.37 -5.92
C PRO A 92 0.48 -10.93 -5.80
N LEU A 93 1.36 -10.05 -5.34
CA LEU A 93 1.13 -8.62 -5.28
C LEU A 93 2.25 -7.92 -6.03
N ILE A 94 1.90 -7.09 -7.00
CA ILE A 94 2.85 -6.35 -7.83
C ILE A 94 2.78 -4.88 -7.41
N ALA A 95 3.92 -4.31 -7.05
CA ALA A 95 4.00 -2.87 -6.84
C ALA A 95 4.24 -2.17 -8.17
N ALA A 96 3.33 -1.26 -8.56
CA ALA A 96 3.48 -0.39 -9.71
C ALA A 96 3.84 1.00 -9.20
N VAL A 97 5.11 1.37 -9.35
CA VAL A 97 5.68 2.54 -8.67
C VAL A 97 5.93 3.68 -9.64
N GLU A 98 5.26 4.80 -9.40
CA GLU A 98 5.53 6.09 -10.05
C GLU A 98 5.88 7.09 -8.95
N GLY A 99 6.90 7.92 -9.20
CA GLY A 99 7.35 8.89 -8.22
C GLY A 99 8.06 8.27 -7.03
N PRO A 100 8.23 9.04 -5.94
CA PRO A 100 8.95 8.56 -4.77
C PRO A 100 8.23 7.46 -4.00
N ALA A 101 9.00 6.44 -3.60
CA ALA A 101 8.64 5.47 -2.59
C ALA A 101 9.80 5.47 -1.59
N VAL A 102 9.61 6.12 -0.45
CA VAL A 102 10.73 6.39 0.48
C VAL A 102 10.41 5.93 1.88
N ALA A 103 11.42 5.61 2.66
CA ALA A 103 11.31 5.11 4.03
C ALA A 103 10.32 3.94 4.09
N GLY A 104 9.22 4.06 4.84
CA GLY A 104 8.17 3.05 4.89
C GLY A 104 7.55 2.73 3.54
N GLY A 105 7.57 3.69 2.59
CA GLY A 105 7.12 3.44 1.22
C GLY A 105 7.99 2.41 0.50
N THR A 106 9.29 2.46 0.70
CA THR A 106 10.21 1.43 0.19
C THR A 106 9.95 0.08 0.87
N GLU A 107 9.67 0.07 2.16
CA GLU A 107 9.34 -1.16 2.87
C GLU A 107 8.09 -1.84 2.29
N ILE A 108 7.07 -1.03 1.96
CA ILE A 108 5.87 -1.54 1.29
C ILE A 108 6.22 -2.19 -0.05
N VAL A 109 7.05 -1.51 -0.87
CA VAL A 109 7.48 -2.04 -2.17
C VAL A 109 8.23 -3.37 -1.99
N LEU A 110 9.15 -3.42 -1.03
CA LEU A 110 9.93 -4.64 -0.77
C LEU A 110 9.09 -5.81 -0.27
N SER A 111 7.92 -5.54 0.29
CA SER A 111 7.01 -6.60 0.73
C SER A 111 6.19 -7.21 -0.40
N CYS A 112 6.18 -6.57 -1.57
CA CYS A 112 5.51 -7.10 -2.75
C CYS A 112 6.38 -8.16 -3.43
N ASP A 113 5.75 -8.96 -4.29
CA ASP A 113 6.46 -10.07 -4.95
C ASP A 113 7.24 -9.61 -6.19
N LEU A 114 6.70 -8.63 -6.90
CA LEU A 114 7.30 -8.05 -8.10
C LEU A 114 7.14 -6.53 -8.05
N VAL A 115 8.05 -5.84 -8.72
CA VAL A 115 8.03 -4.38 -8.82
C VAL A 115 8.17 -3.96 -10.26
N VAL A 116 7.25 -3.12 -10.72
CA VAL A 116 7.35 -2.41 -11.98
C VAL A 116 7.48 -0.93 -11.65
N ALA A 117 8.56 -0.32 -12.07
CA ALA A 117 8.85 1.08 -11.76
C ALA A 117 8.91 1.92 -13.03
N SER A 118 8.27 3.08 -13.00
CA SER A 118 8.40 4.07 -14.08
C SER A 118 9.76 4.79 -13.99
N THR A 119 10.09 5.55 -15.02
CA THR A 119 11.31 6.35 -15.03
C THR A 119 11.31 7.47 -13.98
N THR A 120 10.14 7.79 -13.42
CA THR A 120 10.01 8.79 -12.34
C THR A 120 10.18 8.19 -10.96
N ALA A 121 10.23 6.86 -10.84
CA ALA A 121 10.33 6.19 -9.54
C ALA A 121 11.66 6.52 -8.86
N ARG A 122 11.57 6.75 -7.54
CA ARG A 122 12.74 6.97 -6.67
C ARG A 122 12.53 6.19 -5.39
N PHE A 123 13.57 5.52 -4.97
CA PHE A 123 13.54 4.70 -3.75
C PHE A 123 14.56 5.25 -2.75
N GLY A 124 14.19 5.26 -1.49
CA GLY A 124 15.09 5.73 -0.45
C GLY A 124 14.73 5.35 0.97
#